data_401bcd79aaff3c69e8369157e720a27d
#
_entry.id   401bcd79aaff3c69e8369157e720a27d
#
_cell.length_a   1.000
_cell.length_b   1.000
_cell.length_c   1.000
_cell.angle_alpha   90.00
_cell.angle_beta   90.00
_cell.angle_gamma   90.00
#
_symmetry.space_group_name_H-M   'P 1'
#
loop_
_entity.id
_entity.type
_entity.pdbx_description
1 polymer ?
#
loop_
_entity_poly.entity_id
_entity_poly.type
_entity_poly.pdbx_seq_one_letter_code
_entity_poly.pdbx_strand_id
1 'polypeptide(L)'
;MTMTHDLSGTILVLGGARSGKSTFAESLFKACGSAAYLATAEALDTEMTARIARHQSRRGNKWTTLEEPVDISAAITRTRDPLLVDCLTIWLSNLMHLEKDLEMETADLCQGLQDHDQPVVLVSNEVGGGIVPENKLARRFRDEAGLLNQRVASVADSVYLVTAGLPQKLK
;
A
#
# COMPACT_ATOMS: atom_id res chain seq x y z
N MET A 1 -9.03 6.01 25.85
CA MET A 1 -7.57 6.00 25.61
C MET A 1 -7.35 5.93 24.11
N THR A 2 -7.01 7.04 23.47
CA THR A 2 -6.61 7.08 22.06
C THR A 2 -5.23 6.44 21.96
N MET A 3 -5.14 5.23 21.41
CA MET A 3 -3.83 4.64 21.09
C MET A 3 -3.17 5.52 20.04
N THR A 4 -2.12 6.23 20.41
CA THR A 4 -1.23 6.92 19.47
C THR A 4 -0.41 5.84 18.77
N HIS A 5 -0.74 5.58 17.52
CA HIS A 5 0.07 4.73 16.65
C HIS A 5 1.28 5.58 16.20
N ASP A 6 2.47 5.13 16.54
CA ASP A 6 3.70 5.82 16.19
C ASP A 6 4.05 5.55 14.72
N LEU A 7 4.39 6.61 13.97
CA LEU A 7 4.85 6.51 12.60
C LEU A 7 6.36 6.31 12.61
N SER A 8 6.81 5.06 12.54
CA SER A 8 8.24 4.71 12.53
C SER A 8 8.48 3.44 11.73
N GLY A 9 9.60 3.38 11.03
CA GLY A 9 9.98 2.23 10.22
C GLY A 9 8.97 1.89 9.12
N THR A 10 8.89 0.64 8.75
CA THR A 10 7.98 0.12 7.72
C THR A 10 6.69 -0.41 8.36
N ILE A 11 5.55 0.12 7.93
CA ILE A 11 4.23 -0.26 8.43
C ILE A 11 3.38 -0.82 7.28
N LEU A 12 2.88 -2.04 7.41
CA LEU A 12 1.93 -2.64 6.47
C LEU A 12 0.51 -2.53 7.02
N VAL A 13 -0.40 -1.95 6.22
CA VAL A 13 -1.82 -1.81 6.55
C VAL A 13 -2.65 -2.66 5.60
N LEU A 14 -3.19 -3.74 6.13
CA LEU A 14 -4.04 -4.70 5.42
C LEU A 14 -5.53 -4.43 5.69
N GLY A 15 -6.38 -4.90 4.79
CA GLY A 15 -7.82 -4.91 4.99
C GLY A 15 -8.59 -5.12 3.70
N GLY A 16 -9.85 -5.54 3.80
CA GLY A 16 -10.73 -5.74 2.65
C GLY A 16 -11.14 -4.42 1.97
N ALA A 17 -11.89 -4.54 0.88
CA ALA A 17 -12.48 -3.37 0.22
C ALA A 17 -13.34 -2.57 1.23
N ARG A 18 -13.19 -1.23 1.22
CA ARG A 18 -13.93 -0.30 2.10
C ARG A 18 -13.78 -0.56 3.61
N SER A 19 -12.71 -1.26 4.03
CA SER A 19 -12.44 -1.55 5.45
C SER A 19 -12.07 -0.31 6.28
N GLY A 20 -11.69 0.81 5.64
CA GLY A 20 -11.15 2.00 6.31
C GLY A 20 -9.61 2.04 6.36
N LYS A 21 -8.92 1.07 5.74
CA LYS A 21 -7.45 0.96 5.77
C LYS A 21 -6.72 2.22 5.26
N SER A 22 -7.14 2.83 4.14
CA SER A 22 -6.49 4.05 3.64
C SER A 22 -6.68 5.23 4.60
N THR A 23 -7.86 5.37 5.21
CA THR A 23 -8.13 6.40 6.24
C THR A 23 -7.27 6.19 7.47
N PHE A 24 -7.09 4.94 7.92
CA PHE A 24 -6.18 4.61 9.02
C PHE A 24 -4.73 4.92 8.64
N ALA A 25 -4.27 4.46 7.46
CA ALA A 25 -2.92 4.72 6.97
C ALA A 25 -2.60 6.23 6.90
N GLU A 26 -3.50 7.04 6.30
CA GLU A 26 -3.37 8.51 6.26
C GLU A 26 -3.32 9.13 7.68
N SER A 27 -4.04 8.54 8.64
CA SER A 27 -4.08 9.03 10.01
C SER A 27 -2.76 8.92 10.75
N LEU A 28 -1.89 8.00 10.36
CA LEU A 28 -0.55 7.84 10.94
C LEU A 28 0.34 9.07 10.69
N PHE A 29 0.10 9.78 9.60
CA PHE A 29 0.87 10.97 9.21
C PHE A 29 0.38 12.28 9.84
N LYS A 30 -0.59 12.25 10.78
CA LYS A 30 -1.19 13.50 11.33
C LYS A 30 -0.16 14.46 11.93
N ALA A 31 0.90 13.93 12.55
CA ALA A 31 1.94 14.71 13.16
C ALA A 31 3.05 15.17 12.20
N CYS A 32 3.07 14.67 10.94
CA CYS A 32 4.07 15.05 9.95
C CYS A 32 3.81 16.44 9.38
N GLY A 33 4.86 17.24 9.24
CA GLY A 33 4.80 18.54 8.55
C GLY A 33 4.75 18.38 7.03
N SER A 34 5.48 17.39 6.48
CA SER A 34 5.47 16.98 5.07
C SER A 34 5.36 15.47 4.96
N ALA A 35 4.81 14.99 3.86
CA ALA A 35 4.74 13.57 3.52
C ALA A 35 4.60 13.38 2.01
N ALA A 36 5.11 12.27 1.48
CA ALA A 36 4.89 11.85 0.11
C ALA A 36 3.76 10.79 0.04
N TYR A 37 3.00 10.85 -1.03
CA TYR A 37 1.97 9.88 -1.37
C TYR A 37 2.28 9.26 -2.73
N LEU A 38 2.61 7.99 -2.74
CA LEU A 38 2.89 7.24 -3.95
C LEU A 38 1.62 6.53 -4.41
N ALA A 39 1.04 7.02 -5.49
CA ALA A 39 -0.12 6.41 -6.14
C ALA A 39 0.36 5.37 -7.16
N THR A 40 -0.11 4.14 -7.01
CA THR A 40 0.16 3.04 -7.95
C THR A 40 -0.95 2.88 -9.00
N ALA A 41 -2.08 3.57 -8.81
CA ALA A 41 -3.20 3.55 -9.74
C ALA A 41 -2.94 4.47 -10.92
N GLU A 42 -3.20 3.96 -12.12
CA GLU A 42 -3.29 4.76 -13.34
C GLU A 42 -4.75 5.18 -13.58
N ALA A 43 -4.95 6.41 -14.05
CA ALA A 43 -6.28 6.94 -14.37
C ALA A 43 -6.77 6.40 -15.73
N LEU A 44 -6.93 5.08 -15.84
CA LEU A 44 -7.29 4.41 -17.10
C LEU A 44 -8.78 4.53 -17.48
N ASP A 45 -9.63 4.89 -16.50
CA ASP A 45 -11.07 5.11 -16.72
C ASP A 45 -11.63 6.25 -15.86
N THR A 46 -12.88 6.63 -16.15
CA THR A 46 -13.56 7.75 -15.45
C THR A 46 -13.84 7.45 -13.97
N GLU A 47 -14.06 6.18 -13.59
CA GLU A 47 -14.28 5.78 -12.21
C GLU A 47 -12.97 5.91 -11.41
N MET A 48 -11.87 5.44 -11.96
CA MET A 48 -10.55 5.55 -11.34
C MET A 48 -10.10 7.02 -11.23
N THR A 49 -10.32 7.82 -12.29
CA THR A 49 -10.05 9.27 -12.27
C THR A 49 -10.83 9.95 -11.14
N ALA A 50 -12.13 9.67 -10.99
CA ALA A 50 -12.95 10.23 -9.92
C ALA A 50 -12.50 9.75 -8.52
N ARG A 51 -12.02 8.52 -8.41
CA ARG A 51 -11.49 7.94 -7.16
C ARG A 51 -10.18 8.62 -6.76
N ILE A 52 -9.25 8.78 -7.70
CA ILE A 52 -7.98 9.49 -7.49
C ILE A 52 -8.26 10.95 -7.07
N ALA A 53 -9.12 11.67 -7.79
CA ALA A 53 -9.49 13.05 -7.48
C ALA A 53 -10.10 13.19 -6.07
N ARG A 54 -10.95 12.24 -5.65
CA ARG A 54 -11.52 12.21 -4.30
C ARG A 54 -10.46 11.99 -3.23
N HIS A 55 -9.47 11.14 -3.49
CA HIS A 55 -8.35 10.94 -2.58
C HIS A 55 -7.44 12.16 -2.51
N GLN A 56 -7.19 12.82 -3.65
CA GLN A 56 -6.41 14.06 -3.69
C GLN A 56 -7.08 15.22 -2.96
N SER A 57 -8.40 15.41 -3.15
CA SER A 57 -9.15 16.50 -2.50
C SER A 57 -9.25 16.38 -0.96
N ARG A 58 -9.10 15.19 -0.42
CA ARG A 58 -9.08 14.93 1.04
C ARG A 58 -7.74 15.19 1.68
N ARG A 59 -6.66 15.25 0.88
CA ARG A 59 -5.30 15.47 1.34
C ARG A 59 -4.99 16.97 1.36
N GLY A 60 -4.56 17.47 2.50
CA GLY A 60 -4.13 18.87 2.64
C GLY A 60 -2.77 19.13 1.99
N ASN A 61 -2.29 20.37 2.07
CA ASN A 61 -1.08 20.87 1.41
C ASN A 61 0.24 20.21 1.84
N LYS A 62 0.23 19.34 2.86
CA LYS A 62 1.43 18.64 3.34
C LYS A 62 1.86 17.46 2.45
N TRP A 63 1.00 17.00 1.55
CA TRP A 63 1.24 15.84 0.72
C TRP A 63 1.81 16.21 -0.65
N THR A 64 2.96 15.64 -0.99
CA THR A 64 3.47 15.61 -2.37
C THR A 64 3.05 14.30 -3.02
N THR A 65 2.28 14.38 -4.10
CA THR A 65 1.83 13.18 -4.82
C THR A 65 2.86 12.78 -5.87
N LEU A 66 3.25 11.50 -5.85
CA LEU A 66 4.05 10.82 -6.85
C LEU A 66 3.17 9.78 -7.53
N GLU A 67 3.22 9.68 -8.84
CA GLU A 67 2.53 8.66 -9.61
C GLU A 67 3.57 7.69 -10.16
N GLU A 68 3.54 6.45 -9.68
CA GLU A 68 4.45 5.39 -10.13
C GLU A 68 3.72 4.03 -10.07
N PRO A 69 3.24 3.55 -11.24
CA PRO A 69 2.45 2.33 -11.29
C PRO A 69 3.29 1.04 -11.27
N VAL A 70 4.58 1.08 -11.54
CA VAL A 70 5.43 -0.09 -11.78
C VAL A 70 6.67 -0.12 -10.89
N ASP A 71 7.56 0.88 -11.01
CA ASP A 71 8.85 0.89 -10.33
C ASP A 71 8.76 1.60 -8.95
N ILE A 72 7.94 1.05 -8.06
CA ILE A 72 7.75 1.64 -6.72
C ILE A 72 9.00 1.54 -5.86
N SER A 73 9.87 0.54 -6.07
CA SER A 73 11.12 0.38 -5.32
C SER A 73 12.06 1.54 -5.55
N ALA A 74 12.26 1.95 -6.82
CA ALA A 74 13.05 3.13 -7.15
C ALA A 74 12.40 4.43 -6.65
N ALA A 75 11.06 4.53 -6.67
CA ALA A 75 10.35 5.68 -6.13
C ALA A 75 10.55 5.82 -4.61
N ILE A 76 10.48 4.72 -3.86
CA ILE A 76 10.75 4.67 -2.42
C ILE A 76 12.18 5.15 -2.14
N THR A 77 13.17 4.58 -2.82
CA THR A 77 14.59 4.90 -2.60
C THR A 77 14.92 6.38 -2.87
N ARG A 78 14.23 7.02 -3.80
CA ARG A 78 14.43 8.45 -4.14
C ARG A 78 13.71 9.42 -3.20
N THR A 79 12.67 8.96 -2.49
CA THR A 79 11.86 9.80 -1.61
C THR A 79 12.61 10.09 -0.31
N ARG A 80 12.51 11.33 0.20
CA ARG A 80 13.18 11.78 1.43
C ARG A 80 12.20 12.14 2.55
N ASP A 81 10.92 12.20 2.26
CA ASP A 81 9.83 12.42 3.21
C ASP A 81 9.24 11.08 3.68
N PRO A 82 8.56 11.04 4.83
CA PRO A 82 7.71 9.92 5.20
C PRO A 82 6.73 9.59 4.07
N LEU A 83 6.60 8.32 3.71
CA LEU A 83 5.94 7.88 2.48
C LEU A 83 4.73 7.00 2.75
N LEU A 84 3.62 7.27 2.06
CA LEU A 84 2.46 6.39 1.97
C LEU A 84 2.35 5.82 0.56
N VAL A 85 2.37 4.50 0.43
CA VAL A 85 2.16 3.76 -0.84
C VAL A 85 0.72 3.23 -0.89
N ASP A 86 -0.10 3.71 -1.81
CA ASP A 86 -1.50 3.28 -2.00
C ASP A 86 -1.76 2.88 -3.46
N CYS A 87 -1.80 1.59 -3.78
CA CYS A 87 -1.67 0.41 -2.90
C CYS A 87 -0.90 -0.72 -3.61
N LEU A 88 -0.36 -1.65 -2.84
CA LEU A 88 0.34 -2.84 -3.34
C LEU A 88 -0.57 -3.74 -4.19
N THR A 89 -1.86 -3.74 -3.94
CA THR A 89 -2.84 -4.55 -4.68
C THR A 89 -2.95 -4.12 -6.14
N ILE A 90 -3.00 -2.81 -6.40
CA ILE A 90 -3.04 -2.26 -7.76
C ILE A 90 -1.67 -2.42 -8.41
N TRP A 91 -0.58 -2.17 -7.67
CA TRP A 91 0.77 -2.43 -8.16
C TRP A 91 0.95 -3.88 -8.64
N LEU A 92 0.53 -4.87 -7.84
CA LEU A 92 0.56 -6.28 -8.24
C LEU A 92 -0.24 -6.52 -9.54
N SER A 93 -1.42 -5.91 -9.66
CA SER A 93 -2.23 -6.01 -10.89
C SER A 93 -1.49 -5.45 -12.11
N ASN A 94 -0.80 -4.31 -11.95
CA ASN A 94 0.00 -3.69 -13.01
C ASN A 94 1.17 -4.60 -13.41
N LEU A 95 1.90 -5.17 -12.44
CA LEU A 95 2.99 -6.12 -12.72
C LEU A 95 2.51 -7.36 -13.46
N MET A 96 1.37 -7.93 -13.05
CA MET A 96 0.78 -9.09 -13.71
C MET A 96 0.34 -8.79 -15.13
N HIS A 97 -0.22 -7.60 -15.37
CA HIS A 97 -0.62 -7.16 -16.70
C HIS A 97 0.58 -6.97 -17.64
N LEU A 98 1.70 -6.50 -17.10
CA LEU A 98 2.97 -6.31 -17.81
C LEU A 98 3.83 -7.59 -17.85
N GLU A 99 3.33 -8.71 -17.36
CA GLU A 99 4.01 -10.01 -17.31
C GLU A 99 5.40 -9.93 -16.64
N LYS A 100 5.53 -9.07 -15.61
CA LYS A 100 6.77 -8.91 -14.84
C LYS A 100 7.06 -10.14 -13.98
N ASP A 101 8.33 -10.31 -13.61
CA ASP A 101 8.76 -11.29 -12.62
C ASP A 101 8.35 -10.83 -11.21
N LEU A 102 7.25 -11.38 -10.69
CA LEU A 102 6.67 -10.97 -9.41
C LEU A 102 7.58 -11.27 -8.22
N GLU A 103 8.39 -12.33 -8.32
CA GLU A 103 9.32 -12.70 -7.25
C GLU A 103 10.46 -11.69 -7.16
N MET A 104 11.04 -11.31 -8.29
CA MET A 104 12.10 -10.30 -8.39
C MET A 104 11.59 -8.92 -7.94
N GLU A 105 10.47 -8.46 -8.49
CA GLU A 105 9.89 -7.16 -8.14
C GLU A 105 9.54 -7.05 -6.64
N THR A 106 9.03 -8.15 -6.05
CA THR A 106 8.74 -8.21 -4.61
C THR A 106 10.02 -8.20 -3.76
N ALA A 107 11.08 -8.90 -4.22
CA ALA A 107 12.37 -8.89 -3.53
C ALA A 107 13.01 -7.50 -3.55
N ASP A 108 12.98 -6.82 -4.69
CA ASP A 108 13.48 -5.45 -4.85
C ASP A 108 12.70 -4.45 -3.97
N LEU A 109 11.37 -4.61 -3.88
CA LEU A 109 10.55 -3.82 -2.95
C LEU A 109 11.00 -4.05 -1.50
N CYS A 110 11.11 -5.29 -1.07
CA CYS A 110 11.52 -5.62 0.30
C CYS A 110 12.92 -5.08 0.64
N GLN A 111 13.86 -5.15 -0.30
CA GLN A 111 15.19 -4.58 -0.12
C GLN A 111 15.11 -3.05 -0.02
N GLY A 112 14.38 -2.39 -0.91
CA GLY A 112 14.20 -0.93 -0.87
C GLY A 112 13.57 -0.44 0.43
N LEU A 113 12.64 -1.21 1.01
CA LEU A 113 12.03 -0.90 2.31
C LEU A 113 13.04 -1.00 3.48
N GLN A 114 13.92 -2.02 3.44
CA GLN A 114 14.95 -2.22 4.47
C GLN A 114 16.05 -1.15 4.42
N ASP A 115 16.35 -0.65 3.23
CA ASP A 115 17.41 0.35 3.00
C ASP A 115 16.91 1.79 3.16
N HIS A 116 15.59 1.98 3.39
CA HIS A 116 14.98 3.32 3.47
C HIS A 116 14.96 3.85 4.91
N ASP A 117 15.49 5.08 5.10
CA ASP A 117 15.65 5.68 6.42
C ASP A 117 14.39 6.37 6.95
N GLN A 118 13.42 6.70 6.09
CA GLN A 118 12.19 7.38 6.49
C GLN A 118 11.05 6.39 6.71
N PRO A 119 10.05 6.72 7.54
CA PRO A 119 8.88 5.86 7.70
C PRO A 119 8.14 5.61 6.38
N VAL A 120 7.83 4.36 6.10
CA VAL A 120 7.02 3.94 4.93
C VAL A 120 5.78 3.20 5.39
N VAL A 121 4.62 3.68 4.99
CA VAL A 121 3.34 2.99 5.20
C VAL A 121 2.86 2.43 3.85
N LEU A 122 2.64 1.12 3.80
CA LEU A 122 2.12 0.45 2.61
C LEU A 122 0.68 -0.02 2.86
N VAL A 123 -0.21 0.28 1.93
CA VAL A 123 -1.60 -0.18 1.95
C VAL A 123 -1.74 -1.36 1.02
N SER A 124 -2.37 -2.45 1.47
CA SER A 124 -2.68 -3.61 0.65
C SER A 124 -4.04 -4.20 0.98
N ASN A 125 -4.72 -4.77 -0.02
CA ASN A 125 -5.95 -5.50 0.23
C ASN A 125 -5.66 -6.92 0.70
N GLU A 126 -6.47 -7.37 1.67
CA GLU A 126 -6.64 -8.79 1.96
C GLU A 126 -7.77 -9.34 1.08
N VAL A 127 -7.43 -10.23 0.14
CA VAL A 127 -8.36 -10.80 -0.84
C VAL A 127 -8.51 -12.32 -0.72
N GLY A 128 -7.82 -12.93 0.25
CA GLY A 128 -7.78 -14.38 0.45
C GLY A 128 -8.99 -14.96 1.19
N GLY A 129 -9.74 -14.15 1.94
CA GLY A 129 -10.79 -14.59 2.85
C GLY A 129 -12.16 -14.94 2.22
N GLY A 130 -12.30 -14.84 0.89
CA GLY A 130 -13.56 -15.09 0.19
C GLY A 130 -13.65 -16.49 -0.43
N ILE A 131 -14.75 -16.73 -1.16
CA ILE A 131 -14.94 -17.96 -1.95
C ILE A 131 -13.87 -18.00 -3.06
N VAL A 132 -13.37 -19.21 -3.35
CA VAL A 132 -12.37 -19.41 -4.42
C VAL A 132 -12.94 -18.97 -5.78
N PRO A 133 -12.31 -18.02 -6.48
CA PRO A 133 -12.82 -17.56 -7.77
C PRO A 133 -12.80 -18.67 -8.85
N GLU A 134 -13.81 -18.68 -9.71
CA GLU A 134 -13.85 -19.62 -10.84
C GLU A 134 -12.83 -19.26 -11.91
N ASN A 135 -12.53 -17.97 -12.09
CA ASN A 135 -11.58 -17.46 -13.09
C ASN A 135 -10.14 -17.76 -12.66
N LYS A 136 -9.35 -18.34 -13.58
CA LYS A 136 -7.94 -18.73 -13.32
C LYS A 136 -7.06 -17.50 -12.98
N LEU A 137 -7.24 -16.39 -13.69
CA LEU A 137 -6.47 -15.16 -13.44
C LEU A 137 -6.78 -14.61 -12.04
N ALA A 138 -8.06 -14.59 -11.65
CA ALA A 138 -8.47 -14.14 -10.31
C ALA A 138 -7.90 -15.03 -9.20
N ARG A 139 -7.81 -16.36 -9.40
CA ARG A 139 -7.15 -17.26 -8.44
C ARG A 139 -5.66 -16.95 -8.33
N ARG A 140 -4.97 -16.81 -9.47
CA ARG A 140 -3.55 -16.44 -9.49
C ARG A 140 -3.32 -15.11 -8.77
N PHE A 141 -4.11 -14.08 -9.08
CA PHE A 141 -4.02 -12.78 -8.43
C PHE A 141 -4.20 -12.89 -6.91
N ARG A 142 -5.19 -13.66 -6.44
CA ARG A 142 -5.43 -13.88 -5.01
C ARG A 142 -4.24 -14.55 -4.33
N ASP A 143 -3.67 -15.57 -4.96
CA ASP A 143 -2.54 -16.31 -4.41
C ASP A 143 -1.27 -15.42 -4.37
N GLU A 144 -0.97 -14.70 -5.45
CA GLU A 144 0.16 -13.76 -5.51
C GLU A 144 0.01 -12.59 -4.53
N ALA A 145 -1.22 -12.07 -4.34
CA ALA A 145 -1.48 -11.03 -3.34
C ALA A 145 -1.19 -11.52 -1.91
N GLY A 146 -1.56 -12.76 -1.60
CA GLY A 146 -1.24 -13.39 -0.32
C GLY A 146 0.28 -13.54 -0.11
N LEU A 147 1.01 -14.01 -1.13
CA LEU A 147 2.47 -14.15 -1.08
C LEU A 147 3.16 -12.78 -0.91
N LEU A 148 2.75 -11.77 -1.69
CA LEU A 148 3.25 -10.40 -1.56
C LEU A 148 3.03 -9.86 -0.15
N ASN A 149 1.82 -9.99 0.39
CA ASN A 149 1.49 -9.52 1.74
C ASN A 149 2.36 -10.21 2.80
N GLN A 150 2.61 -11.53 2.67
CA GLN A 150 3.50 -12.27 3.58
C GLN A 150 4.93 -11.75 3.51
N ARG A 151 5.48 -11.56 2.31
CA ARG A 151 6.85 -11.07 2.11
C ARG A 151 7.04 -9.67 2.70
N VAL A 152 6.12 -8.74 2.41
CA VAL A 152 6.18 -7.38 2.96
C VAL A 152 5.99 -7.40 4.49
N ALA A 153 5.07 -8.21 5.02
CA ALA A 153 4.88 -8.36 6.46
C ALA A 153 6.13 -8.89 7.18
N SER A 154 6.93 -9.73 6.51
CA SER A 154 8.17 -10.27 7.11
C SER A 154 9.21 -9.17 7.37
N VAL A 155 9.32 -8.18 6.50
CA VAL A 155 10.28 -7.06 6.62
C VAL A 155 9.69 -5.83 7.32
N ALA A 156 8.37 -5.71 7.42
CA ALA A 156 7.70 -4.61 8.11
C ALA A 156 7.95 -4.65 9.63
N ASP A 157 8.11 -3.47 10.26
CA ASP A 157 8.23 -3.32 11.72
C ASP A 157 6.88 -3.45 12.42
N SER A 158 5.80 -3.06 11.74
CA SER A 158 4.44 -3.19 12.25
C SER A 158 3.47 -3.60 11.14
N VAL A 159 2.50 -4.42 11.50
CA VAL A 159 1.43 -4.88 10.59
C VAL A 159 0.08 -4.68 11.26
N TYR A 160 -0.84 -4.03 10.55
CA TYR A 160 -2.21 -3.80 10.99
C TYR A 160 -3.21 -4.44 10.04
N LEU A 161 -4.25 -5.06 10.59
CA LEU A 161 -5.45 -5.44 9.85
C LEU A 161 -6.59 -4.49 10.21
N VAL A 162 -7.17 -3.85 9.21
CA VAL A 162 -8.29 -2.92 9.41
C VAL A 162 -9.60 -3.58 8.97
N THR A 163 -10.52 -3.72 9.93
CA THR A 163 -11.86 -4.27 9.71
C THR A 163 -12.89 -3.29 10.25
N ALA A 164 -13.88 -2.91 9.46
CA ALA A 164 -14.96 -1.98 9.86
C ALA A 164 -14.44 -0.66 10.45
N GLY A 165 -13.33 -0.13 9.93
CA GLY A 165 -12.70 1.10 10.40
C GLY A 165 -11.82 0.93 11.65
N LEU A 166 -11.73 -0.27 12.20
CA LEU A 166 -10.99 -0.57 13.44
C LEU A 166 -9.66 -1.25 13.10
N PRO A 167 -8.50 -0.63 13.41
CA PRO A 167 -7.19 -1.26 13.23
C PRO A 167 -6.90 -2.24 14.36
N GLN A 168 -6.48 -3.45 13.97
CA GLN A 168 -5.92 -4.46 14.88
C GLN A 168 -4.44 -4.62 14.56
N LYS A 169 -3.56 -4.46 15.55
CA LYS A 169 -2.13 -4.72 15.39
C LYS A 169 -1.89 -6.22 15.40
N LEU A 170 -1.19 -6.72 14.35
CA LEU A 170 -0.81 -8.14 14.19
C LEU A 170 0.67 -8.35 14.54
N LYS A 171 1.50 -7.32 14.26
CA LYS A 171 2.94 -7.33 14.52
C LYS A 171 3.39 -5.99 15.11
#